data_bb364beb2b1408fe844b024bfbbdf9a6
#
_entry.id   bb364beb2b1408fe844b024bfbbdf9a6
#
_cell.length_a   1.000
_cell.length_b   1.000
_cell.length_c   1.000
_cell.angle_alpha   90.00
_cell.angle_beta   90.00
_cell.angle_gamma   90.00
#
_symmetry.space_group_name_H-M   'P 1'
#
loop_
_entity.id
_entity.type
_entity.pdbx_description
1 polymer ?
#
loop_
_entity_poly.entity_id
_entity_poly.type
_entity_poly.pdbx_seq_one_letter_code
_entity_poly.pdbx_strand_id
1 'polypeptide(L)' 'MYIGLDVGGTNLVAGLVDREGKILHKAVCPVDRSWTAEELSARLARLARQAAEEGGCPVSQLQAAGAASLDLW' A
#
# COMPACT_ATOMS: atom_id res chain seq x y z
N MET A 1 -5.38 -9.07 9.44
CA MET A 1 -5.06 -8.52 8.10
C MET A 1 -4.02 -7.43 8.20
N TYR A 2 -3.13 -7.38 7.25
CA TYR A 2 -2.04 -6.41 7.21
C TYR A 2 -1.99 -5.76 5.84
N ILE A 3 -1.52 -4.51 5.80
CA ILE A 3 -1.23 -3.84 4.53
C ILE A 3 0.29 -3.66 4.42
N GLY A 4 0.86 -4.16 3.33
CA GLY A 4 2.23 -3.89 2.96
C GLY A 4 2.27 -2.82 1.89
N LEU A 5 3.04 -1.78 2.10
CA LEU A 5 3.22 -0.71 1.13
C LEU A 5 4.62 -0.77 0.56
N ASP A 6 4.71 -0.62 -0.75
CA ASP A 6 5.96 -0.69 -1.48
C ASP A 6 6.11 0.56 -2.32
N VAL A 7 7.18 1.30 -2.08
CA VAL A 7 7.45 2.56 -2.78
C VAL A 7 8.61 2.34 -3.74
N GLY A 8 8.28 2.21 -5.01
CA GLY A 8 9.28 2.09 -6.05
C GLY A 8 9.52 3.40 -6.78
N GLY A 9 10.50 3.44 -7.65
CA GLY A 9 10.81 4.63 -8.43
C GLY A 9 9.75 4.96 -9.47
N THR A 10 8.93 4.01 -9.88
CA THR A 10 7.92 4.18 -10.91
C THR A 10 6.50 3.90 -10.45
N ASN A 11 6.32 3.09 -9.41
CA ASN A 11 5.00 2.70 -8.95
C ASN A 11 4.93 2.60 -7.44
N LEU A 12 3.73 2.88 -6.91
CA LEU A 12 3.37 2.55 -5.54
C LEU A 12 2.54 1.27 -5.57
N VAL A 13 2.80 0.36 -4.65
CA VAL A 13 2.04 -0.89 -4.54
C VAL A 13 1.56 -1.05 -3.10
N ALA A 14 0.28 -1.35 -2.94
CA ALA A 14 -0.29 -1.73 -1.65
C ALA A 14 -0.80 -3.16 -1.76
N GLY A 15 -0.38 -4.01 -0.84
CA GLY A 15 -0.81 -5.41 -0.79
C GLY A 15 -1.57 -5.71 0.49
N LEU A 16 -2.74 -6.33 0.37
CA LEU A 16 -3.48 -6.84 1.52
C LEU A 16 -2.99 -8.26 1.78
N VAL A 17 -2.54 -8.50 3.01
CA VAL A 17 -1.90 -9.77 3.39
C VAL A 17 -2.63 -10.35 4.59
N ASP A 18 -2.88 -11.67 4.57
CA ASP A 18 -3.47 -12.35 5.70
C ASP A 18 -2.40 -12.75 6.74
N ARG A 19 -2.83 -13.42 7.81
CA ARG A 19 -1.92 -13.84 8.89
C ARG A 19 -0.86 -14.83 8.45
N GLU A 20 -1.10 -15.53 7.37
CA GLU A 20 -0.18 -16.55 6.85
C GLU A 20 0.83 -15.96 5.87
N GLY A 21 0.72 -14.68 5.58
CA GLY A 21 1.59 -14.01 4.63
C GLY A 21 1.12 -14.11 3.20
N LYS A 22 -0.10 -14.58 2.97
CA LYS A 22 -0.66 -14.71 1.64
C LYS A 22 -1.21 -13.37 1.16
N ILE A 23 -0.84 -12.96 -0.03
CA ILE A 23 -1.35 -11.73 -0.64
C ILE A 23 -2.75 -11.99 -1.17
N LEU A 24 -3.73 -11.28 -0.63
CA LEU A 24 -5.13 -11.41 -1.01
C LEU A 24 -5.53 -10.45 -2.11
N HIS A 25 -4.91 -9.28 -2.15
CA HIS A 25 -5.20 -8.27 -3.16
C HIS A 25 -4.04 -7.29 -3.26
N LYS A 26 -3.82 -6.75 -4.46
CA LYS A 26 -2.82 -5.71 -4.70
C LYS A 26 -3.47 -4.52 -5.41
N ALA A 27 -3.09 -3.33 -5.03
CA ALA A 27 -3.43 -2.11 -5.74
C ALA A 27 -2.12 -1.42 -6.15
N VAL A 28 -2.08 -0.90 -7.36
CA VAL A 28 -0.89 -0.26 -7.93
C VAL A 28 -1.26 1.12 -8.42
N CYS A 29 -0.38 2.08 -8.15
CA CYS A 29 -0.55 3.47 -8.59
C CYS A 29 0.77 3.97 -9.16
N PRO A 30 0.78 4.58 -10.35
CA PRO A 30 2.02 5.17 -10.89
C PRO A 30 2.50 6.32 -10.01
N VAL A 31 3.81 6.44 -9.86
CA VAL A 31 4.43 7.55 -9.14
C VAL A 31 4.62 8.72 -10.08
N ASP A 32 4.21 9.90 -9.64
CA ASP A 32 4.52 11.15 -10.30
C ASP A 32 5.65 11.83 -9.52
N ARG A 33 6.78 12.04 -10.18
CA ARG A 33 7.96 12.61 -9.53
C ARG A 33 7.78 14.07 -9.11
N SER A 34 6.75 14.73 -9.61
CA SER A 34 6.43 16.09 -9.19
C SER A 34 5.75 16.15 -7.82
N TRP A 35 5.33 15.03 -7.26
CA TRP A 35 4.67 15.00 -5.97
C TRP A 35 5.61 15.41 -4.86
N THR A 36 5.07 16.23 -3.94
CA THR A 36 5.75 16.52 -2.69
C THR A 36 5.68 15.30 -1.76
N ALA A 37 6.45 15.32 -0.67
CA ALA A 37 6.40 14.25 0.33
C ALA A 37 5.00 14.11 0.92
N GLU A 38 4.30 15.23 1.12
CA GLU A 38 2.91 15.22 1.62
C GLU A 38 1.96 14.57 0.63
N GLU A 39 2.10 14.87 -0.65
CA GLU A 39 1.29 14.26 -1.69
C GLU A 39 1.55 12.76 -1.79
N LEU A 40 2.80 12.35 -1.71
CA LEU A 40 3.17 10.95 -1.71
C LEU A 40 2.55 10.21 -0.54
N SER A 41 2.65 10.77 0.67
CA SER A 41 2.04 10.18 1.87
C SER A 41 0.53 10.04 1.74
N ALA A 42 -0.13 11.06 1.22
CA ALA A 42 -1.58 11.03 1.00
C ALA A 42 -1.97 9.94 -0.02
N ARG A 43 -1.18 9.79 -1.08
CA ARG A 43 -1.43 8.77 -2.09
C ARG A 43 -1.22 7.36 -1.54
N LEU A 44 -0.19 7.17 -0.71
CA LEU A 44 0.06 5.88 -0.06
C LEU A 44 -1.11 5.50 0.86
N ALA A 45 -1.59 6.43 1.66
CA ALA A 45 -2.73 6.18 2.55
C ALA A 45 -3.98 5.81 1.77
N ARG A 46 -4.24 6.51 0.67
CA ARG A 46 -5.38 6.23 -0.20
C ARG A 46 -5.25 4.85 -0.84
N LEU A 47 -4.07 4.52 -1.32
CA LEU A 47 -3.80 3.23 -1.97
C LEU A 47 -3.96 2.08 -0.98
N ALA A 48 -3.49 2.24 0.26
CA ALA A 48 -3.67 1.24 1.31
C ALA A 48 -5.15 0.99 1.59
N ARG A 49 -5.94 2.05 1.69
CA ARG A 49 -7.38 1.95 1.89
C ARG A 49 -8.06 1.27 0.72
N GLN A 50 -7.68 1.64 -0.49
CA GLN A 50 -8.21 1.02 -1.71
C GLN A 50 -7.94 -0.48 -1.73
N ALA A 51 -6.70 -0.90 -1.43
CA ALA A 51 -6.34 -2.31 -1.40
C ALA A 51 -7.18 -3.08 -0.38
N ALA A 52 -7.40 -2.52 0.80
CA ALA A 52 -8.21 -3.15 1.83
C ALA A 52 -9.66 -3.27 1.39
N GLU A 53 -10.25 -2.22 0.86
CA GLU A 53 -11.65 -2.22 0.42
C GLU A 53 -11.87 -3.16 -0.75
N GLU A 54 -11.00 -3.13 -1.75
CA GLU A 54 -11.10 -4.01 -2.92
C GLU A 54 -10.89 -5.47 -2.55
N GLY A 55 -10.05 -5.72 -1.54
CA GLY A 55 -9.82 -7.06 -1.03
C GLY A 55 -10.90 -7.56 -0.08
N GLY A 56 -11.92 -6.77 0.20
CA GLY A 56 -13.02 -7.16 1.05
C GLY A 56 -12.73 -7.03 2.55
N CYS A 57 -11.68 -6.31 2.93
CA CYS A 57 -11.32 -6.10 4.33
C CYS A 57 -11.62 -4.65 4.73
N PRO A 58 -12.57 -4.39 5.63
CA PRO A 58 -12.79 -3.04 6.14
C PRO A 58 -11.53 -2.50 6.81
N VAL A 59 -11.27 -1.21 6.65
CA VAL A 59 -10.09 -0.56 7.24
C VAL A 59 -10.04 -0.79 8.76
N SER A 60 -11.19 -0.84 9.41
CA SER A 60 -11.27 -1.09 10.85
C SER A 60 -10.76 -2.46 11.27
N GLN A 61 -10.63 -3.41 10.35
CA GLN A 61 -10.12 -4.75 10.63
C GLN A 61 -8.63 -4.89 10.33
N LEU A 62 -7.99 -3.85 9.84
CA LEU A 62 -6.55 -3.88 9.63
C LEU A 62 -5.82 -3.84 10.96
N GLN A 63 -4.88 -4.76 11.15
CA GLN A 63 -4.10 -4.85 12.36
C GLN A 63 -2.85 -3.98 12.29
N ALA A 64 -2.28 -3.83 11.11
CA ALA A 64 -1.08 -3.05 10.92
C ALA A 64 -0.93 -2.64 9.46
N ALA A 65 -0.24 -1.53 9.25
CA ALA A 65 0.23 -1.12 7.94
C ALA A 65 1.73 -0.86 8.03
N GLY A 66 2.47 -1.42 7.11
CA GLY A 66 3.91 -1.24 7.03
C GLY A 66 4.30 -0.72 5.66
N ALA A 67 5.33 0.10 5.61
CA ALA A 67 5.86 0.63 4.36
C ALA A 67 7.30 0.18 4.16
N ALA A 68 7.63 -0.19 2.94
CA ALA A 68 8.98 -0.54 2.55
C ALA A 68 9.29 0.10 1.20
N SER A 69 10.55 0.40 0.98
CA SER A 69 11.01 0.93 -0.31
C SER A 69 11.95 -0.06 -0.95
N LEU A 70 11.63 -0.48 -2.16
CA LEU A 70 12.50 -1.37 -2.92
C LEU A 70 13.78 -0.69 -3.39
N ASP A 71 13.77 0.61 -3.47
CA ASP A 71 14.94 1.37 -3.92
C ASP A 71 16.10 1.28 -2.93
N LEU A 72 15.82 0.79 -1.72
CA LEU A 72 16.82 0.65 -0.67
C LEU A 72 17.39 -0.76 -0.56
N TRP A 73 16.90 -1.69 -1.32
CA TRP A 73 17.29 -3.12 -1.21
C TRP A 73 18.38 -3.51 -2.17
#